data_a02e27c318128c59be5969c927e851b1
#
_entry.id   a02e27c318128c59be5969c927e851b1
#
_cell.length_a   1.000
_cell.length_b   1.000
_cell.length_c   1.000
_cell.angle_alpha   90.00
_cell.angle_beta   90.00
_cell.angle_gamma   90.00
#
_symmetry.space_group_name_H-M   'P 1'
#
loop_
_entity.id
_entity.type
_entity.pdbx_description
1 polymer ?
#
loop_
_entity_poly.entity_id
_entity_poly.type
_entity_poly.pdbx_seq_one_letter_code
_entity_poly.pdbx_strand_id
1 'polypeptide(L)'
;EQVKTIPNKILVYLPFEDQLKVVGLLREIDAYEFYVYGPDLTKVDRGAIHLRPLSRTEFKKDLISSAGVICNSGFETISECLKMGIKVFTKPVAQQVEQLSNAAALEQLGYARVGTLDRQEIVNWLERDGGVHVDYPPVHEHLAEWLLQENRLPVEDLAARLWSLVTVRNV
;
A
#
# COMPACT_ATOMS: atom_id res chain seq x y z
N GLU A 1 0.08 -16.66 -14.64
CA GLU A 1 -0.76 -17.25 -13.55
C GLU A 1 -1.18 -16.11 -12.62
N GLN A 2 -2.49 -15.99 -12.40
CA GLN A 2 -3.02 -15.07 -11.39
C GLN A 2 -2.62 -15.58 -10.01
N VAL A 3 -1.82 -14.83 -9.28
CA VAL A 3 -1.48 -15.16 -7.89
C VAL A 3 -2.75 -15.06 -7.04
N LYS A 4 -3.09 -16.14 -6.35
CA LYS A 4 -4.29 -16.18 -5.51
C LYS A 4 -4.04 -15.42 -4.21
N THR A 5 -4.91 -14.49 -3.89
CA THR A 5 -4.91 -13.80 -2.59
C THR A 5 -5.15 -14.77 -1.44
N ILE A 6 -4.36 -14.67 -0.39
CA ILE A 6 -4.51 -15.44 0.86
C ILE A 6 -5.29 -14.57 1.85
N PRO A 7 -6.53 -14.92 2.22
CA PRO A 7 -7.45 -14.01 2.92
C PRO A 7 -6.97 -13.49 4.27
N ASN A 8 -6.16 -14.27 4.99
CA ASN A 8 -5.63 -13.90 6.30
C ASN A 8 -4.19 -13.39 6.27
N LYS A 9 -3.59 -13.23 5.09
CA LYS A 9 -2.22 -12.75 4.94
C LYS A 9 -2.17 -11.24 4.86
N ILE A 10 -1.42 -10.63 5.78
CA ILE A 10 -1.21 -9.18 5.87
C ILE A 10 0.29 -8.89 5.73
N LEU A 11 0.66 -8.08 4.76
CA LEU A 11 2.02 -7.59 4.64
C LEU A 11 2.18 -6.34 5.50
N VAL A 12 3.29 -6.25 6.24
CA VAL A 12 3.60 -5.12 7.11
C VAL A 12 4.96 -4.54 6.73
N TYR A 13 4.98 -3.25 6.37
CA TYR A 13 6.20 -2.53 6.00
C TYR A 13 6.23 -1.16 6.65
N LEU A 14 6.81 -1.08 7.83
CA LEU A 14 6.89 0.09 8.68
C LEU A 14 8.36 0.37 9.07
N PRO A 15 9.25 0.67 8.09
CA PRO A 15 10.70 0.77 8.35
C PRO A 15 11.09 1.93 9.28
N PHE A 16 10.22 2.90 9.49
CA PHE A 16 10.45 4.06 10.36
C PHE A 16 9.87 3.89 11.77
N GLU A 17 9.29 2.73 12.06
CA GLU A 17 8.70 2.43 13.36
C GLU A 17 9.59 1.48 14.17
N ASP A 18 9.41 1.48 15.49
CA ASP A 18 10.06 0.52 16.39
C ASP A 18 9.53 -0.90 16.11
N GLN A 19 10.37 -1.73 15.50
CA GLN A 19 9.99 -3.09 15.07
C GLN A 19 9.55 -3.99 16.22
N LEU A 20 10.12 -3.82 17.42
CA LEU A 20 9.72 -4.60 18.58
C LEU A 20 8.31 -4.27 19.04
N LYS A 21 7.95 -2.97 19.03
CA LYS A 21 6.61 -2.51 19.35
C LYS A 21 5.61 -2.96 18.29
N VAL A 22 5.95 -2.85 17.00
CA VAL A 22 5.10 -3.32 15.91
C VAL A 22 4.81 -4.81 16.06
N VAL A 23 5.84 -5.64 16.21
CA VAL A 23 5.67 -7.09 16.39
C VAL A 23 4.90 -7.44 17.67
N GLY A 24 5.15 -6.72 18.76
CA GLY A 24 4.40 -6.87 20.01
C GLY A 24 2.91 -6.67 19.82
N LEU A 25 2.54 -5.57 19.16
CA LEU A 25 1.16 -5.23 18.83
C LEU A 25 0.49 -6.29 17.94
N LEU A 26 1.16 -6.72 16.87
CA LEU A 26 0.59 -7.68 15.91
C LEU A 26 0.37 -9.07 16.52
N ARG A 27 1.17 -9.47 17.52
CA ARG A 27 0.97 -10.74 18.27
C ARG A 27 -0.32 -10.80 19.06
N GLU A 28 -0.92 -9.65 19.35
CA GLU A 28 -2.19 -9.56 20.07
C GLU A 28 -3.41 -9.66 19.14
N ILE A 29 -3.19 -9.84 17.83
CA ILE A 29 -4.24 -9.92 16.82
C ILE A 29 -4.29 -11.34 16.27
N ASP A 30 -5.36 -12.05 16.60
CA ASP A 30 -5.58 -13.41 16.16
C ASP A 30 -6.19 -13.48 14.74
N ALA A 31 -6.19 -14.67 14.17
CA ALA A 31 -6.77 -15.01 12.87
C ALA A 31 -6.06 -14.47 11.61
N TYR A 32 -4.99 -13.72 11.76
CA TYR A 32 -4.20 -13.18 10.64
C TYR A 32 -2.73 -13.61 10.72
N GLU A 33 -2.10 -13.71 9.54
CA GLU A 33 -0.67 -14.00 9.35
C GLU A 33 0.04 -12.73 8.91
N PHE A 34 0.99 -12.23 9.71
CA PHE A 34 1.67 -10.97 9.47
C PHE A 34 3.08 -11.20 8.91
N TYR A 35 3.30 -10.76 7.68
CA TYR A 35 4.60 -10.79 7.01
C TYR A 35 5.28 -9.43 7.18
N VAL A 36 6.17 -9.34 8.18
CA VAL A 36 6.80 -8.08 8.60
C VAL A 36 8.15 -7.93 7.93
N TYR A 37 8.28 -6.92 7.10
CA TYR A 37 9.51 -6.55 6.40
C TYR A 37 10.23 -5.38 7.06
N GLY A 38 11.55 -5.50 7.26
CA GLY A 38 12.37 -4.43 7.84
C GLY A 38 13.86 -4.60 7.54
N PRO A 39 14.65 -3.49 7.62
CA PRO A 39 16.05 -3.48 7.21
C PRO A 39 16.94 -4.39 8.07
N ASP A 40 16.66 -4.48 9.38
CA ASP A 40 17.47 -5.23 10.33
C ASP A 40 16.83 -6.57 10.74
N LEU A 41 15.79 -7.00 10.03
CA LEU A 41 15.11 -8.26 10.31
C LEU A 41 15.82 -9.42 9.63
N THR A 42 15.85 -10.55 10.32
CA THR A 42 16.25 -11.85 9.77
C THR A 42 15.02 -12.70 9.50
N LYS A 43 15.12 -13.67 8.59
CA LYS A 43 14.01 -14.56 8.28
C LYS A 43 13.70 -15.47 9.46
N VAL A 44 12.55 -15.24 10.10
CA VAL A 44 12.07 -16.01 11.25
C VAL A 44 10.56 -16.17 11.16
N ASP A 45 10.07 -17.37 11.41
CA ASP A 45 8.64 -17.68 11.49
C ASP A 45 8.30 -18.11 12.94
N ARG A 46 7.38 -17.37 13.59
CA ARG A 46 6.95 -17.64 14.97
C ARG A 46 5.44 -17.45 15.10
N GLY A 47 4.71 -18.56 15.04
CA GLY A 47 3.24 -18.51 15.01
C GLY A 47 2.77 -17.68 13.83
N ALA A 48 1.91 -16.72 14.07
CA ALA A 48 1.34 -15.84 13.06
C ALA A 48 2.27 -14.69 12.58
N ILE A 49 3.49 -14.60 13.10
CA ILE A 49 4.45 -13.55 12.76
C ILE A 49 5.60 -14.10 11.92
N HIS A 50 5.73 -13.59 10.72
CA HIS A 50 6.75 -13.95 9.74
C HIS A 50 7.68 -12.77 9.50
N LEU A 51 8.84 -12.75 10.18
CA LEU A 51 9.85 -11.70 9.97
C LEU A 51 10.61 -11.94 8.67
N ARG A 52 10.84 -10.90 7.91
CA ARG A 52 11.52 -10.95 6.61
C ARG A 52 12.54 -9.82 6.47
N PRO A 53 13.77 -10.15 6.02
CA PRO A 53 14.72 -9.12 5.60
C PRO A 53 14.21 -8.42 4.34
N LEU A 54 14.74 -7.23 4.07
CA LEU A 54 14.42 -6.53 2.83
C LEU A 54 14.87 -7.35 1.62
N SER A 55 13.93 -7.67 0.77
CA SER A 55 14.14 -8.39 -0.48
C SER A 55 13.10 -7.95 -1.50
N ARG A 56 13.53 -7.31 -2.57
CA ARG A 56 12.61 -6.82 -3.61
C ARG A 56 11.74 -7.93 -4.21
N THR A 57 12.32 -9.10 -4.42
CA THR A 57 11.63 -10.25 -5.03
C THR A 57 10.64 -10.89 -4.07
N GLU A 58 11.05 -11.16 -2.82
CA GLU A 58 10.17 -11.80 -1.84
C GLU A 58 9.07 -10.84 -1.38
N PHE A 59 9.41 -9.55 -1.18
CA PHE A 59 8.42 -8.53 -0.87
C PHE A 59 7.30 -8.48 -1.91
N LYS A 60 7.66 -8.47 -3.21
CA LYS A 60 6.68 -8.43 -4.28
C LYS A 60 5.81 -9.69 -4.34
N LYS A 61 6.37 -10.87 -4.10
CA LYS A 61 5.59 -12.13 -4.01
C LYS A 61 4.62 -12.10 -2.84
N ASP A 62 5.06 -11.62 -1.68
CA ASP A 62 4.19 -11.51 -0.51
C ASP A 62 3.13 -10.43 -0.70
N LEU A 63 3.47 -9.29 -1.30
CA LEU A 63 2.54 -8.21 -1.62
C LEU A 63 1.37 -8.69 -2.48
N ILE A 64 1.64 -9.30 -3.63
CA ILE A 64 0.60 -9.72 -4.58
C ILE A 64 -0.30 -10.85 -4.06
N SER A 65 0.11 -11.56 -3.01
CA SER A 65 -0.68 -12.60 -2.36
C SER A 65 -1.35 -12.14 -1.07
N SER A 66 -1.11 -10.91 -0.62
CA SER A 66 -1.69 -10.37 0.61
C SER A 66 -3.11 -9.87 0.43
N ALA A 67 -3.95 -10.05 1.46
CA ALA A 67 -5.30 -9.48 1.52
C ALA A 67 -5.30 -8.02 1.97
N GLY A 68 -4.22 -7.57 2.59
CA GLY A 68 -4.07 -6.20 3.06
C GLY A 68 -2.62 -5.83 3.35
N VAL A 69 -2.34 -4.54 3.42
CA VAL A 69 -1.02 -3.99 3.70
C VAL A 69 -1.09 -2.94 4.80
N ILE A 70 -0.19 -3.04 5.77
CA ILE A 70 0.05 -2.02 6.79
C ILE A 70 1.40 -1.38 6.49
N CYS A 71 1.43 -0.07 6.18
CA CYS A 71 2.66 0.61 5.80
C CYS A 71 2.72 2.08 6.25
N ASN A 72 3.90 2.70 6.13
CA ASN A 72 3.98 4.15 6.19
C ASN A 72 3.40 4.78 4.90
N SER A 73 3.06 6.07 4.95
CA SER A 73 2.35 6.76 3.86
C SER A 73 3.28 7.16 2.70
N GLY A 74 4.26 6.30 2.36
CA GLY A 74 5.08 6.45 1.16
C GLY A 74 4.28 6.09 -0.10
N PHE A 75 4.58 6.76 -1.21
CA PHE A 75 3.76 6.68 -2.42
C PHE A 75 3.87 5.33 -3.17
N GLU A 76 5.06 4.72 -3.26
CA GLU A 76 5.29 3.53 -4.10
C GLU A 76 4.43 2.33 -3.69
N THR A 77 4.57 1.86 -2.45
CA THR A 77 3.84 0.68 -1.97
C THR A 77 2.33 0.88 -2.05
N ILE A 78 1.85 2.08 -1.71
CA ILE A 78 0.41 2.38 -1.74
C ILE A 78 -0.12 2.39 -3.16
N SER A 79 0.57 2.99 -4.13
CA SER A 79 0.13 3.00 -5.52
C SER A 79 0.11 1.58 -6.14
N GLU A 80 1.05 0.72 -5.78
CA GLU A 80 1.00 -0.70 -6.16
C GLU A 80 -0.22 -1.41 -5.54
N CYS A 81 -0.52 -1.16 -4.26
CA CYS A 81 -1.71 -1.71 -3.61
C CYS A 81 -3.00 -1.24 -4.28
N LEU A 82 -3.14 0.04 -4.55
CA LEU A 82 -4.29 0.60 -5.25
C LEU A 82 -4.47 0.01 -6.66
N LYS A 83 -3.38 -0.18 -7.40
CA LYS A 83 -3.42 -0.84 -8.71
C LYS A 83 -3.87 -2.29 -8.64
N MET A 84 -3.58 -2.99 -7.54
CA MET A 84 -3.95 -4.39 -7.32
C MET A 84 -5.27 -4.57 -6.56
N GLY A 85 -5.87 -3.50 -6.05
CA GLY A 85 -7.08 -3.58 -5.22
C GLY A 85 -6.82 -4.13 -3.82
N ILE A 86 -5.59 -4.04 -3.32
CA ILE A 86 -5.23 -4.52 -1.99
C ILE A 86 -5.57 -3.41 -0.98
N LYS A 87 -6.33 -3.74 0.07
CA LYS A 87 -6.67 -2.77 1.10
C LYS A 87 -5.45 -2.30 1.88
N VAL A 88 -5.43 -1.01 2.23
CA VAL A 88 -4.29 -0.35 2.86
C VAL A 88 -4.68 0.27 4.19
N PHE A 89 -3.91 -0.04 5.23
CA PHE A 89 -3.82 0.74 6.46
C PHE A 89 -2.49 1.48 6.47
N THR A 90 -2.52 2.80 6.61
CA THR A 90 -1.29 3.59 6.56
C THR A 90 -1.13 4.51 7.77
N LYS A 91 0.11 4.62 8.24
CA LYS A 91 0.54 5.53 9.29
C LYS A 91 1.62 6.47 8.73
N PRO A 92 1.35 7.78 8.61
CA PRO A 92 2.38 8.72 8.18
C PRO A 92 3.50 8.81 9.21
N VAL A 93 4.73 9.00 8.73
CA VAL A 93 5.87 9.31 9.60
C VAL A 93 5.71 10.73 10.11
N ALA A 94 5.82 10.91 11.42
CA ALA A 94 5.71 12.23 12.05
C ALA A 94 6.76 13.19 11.47
N GLN A 95 6.36 14.44 11.21
CA GLN A 95 7.20 15.50 10.67
C GLN A 95 7.71 15.31 9.21
N GLN A 96 7.28 14.27 8.51
CA GLN A 96 7.50 14.15 7.06
C GLN A 96 6.31 14.74 6.30
N VAL A 97 6.47 15.94 5.76
CA VAL A 97 5.40 16.69 5.08
C VAL A 97 4.80 15.90 3.91
N GLU A 98 5.64 15.22 3.13
CA GLU A 98 5.19 14.35 2.04
C GLU A 98 4.24 13.27 2.53
N GLN A 99 4.63 12.52 3.57
CA GLN A 99 3.79 11.43 4.07
C GLN A 99 2.50 11.92 4.74
N LEU A 100 2.55 13.06 5.42
CA LEU A 100 1.35 13.69 5.98
C LEU A 100 0.39 14.12 4.87
N SER A 101 0.91 14.71 3.78
CA SER A 101 0.13 15.10 2.62
C SER A 101 -0.49 13.89 1.91
N ASN A 102 0.31 12.83 1.70
CA ASN A 102 -0.18 11.59 1.10
C ASN A 102 -1.29 10.95 1.94
N ALA A 103 -1.10 10.87 3.26
CA ALA A 103 -2.10 10.33 4.18
C ALA A 103 -3.41 11.12 4.12
N ALA A 104 -3.34 12.46 4.16
CA ALA A 104 -4.52 13.31 4.06
C ALA A 104 -5.28 13.12 2.74
N ALA A 105 -4.57 13.01 1.61
CA ALA A 105 -5.17 12.75 0.31
C ALA A 105 -5.84 11.37 0.25
N LEU A 106 -5.17 10.33 0.76
CA LEU A 106 -5.70 8.97 0.79
C LEU A 106 -6.97 8.86 1.63
N GLU A 107 -7.00 9.54 2.79
CA GLU A 107 -8.16 9.59 3.67
C GLU A 107 -9.32 10.35 3.02
N GLN A 108 -9.05 11.52 2.44
CA GLN A 108 -10.06 12.34 1.75
C GLN A 108 -10.69 11.61 0.56
N LEU A 109 -9.91 10.83 -0.18
CA LEU A 109 -10.38 10.05 -1.31
C LEU A 109 -11.02 8.71 -0.90
N GLY A 110 -10.88 8.30 0.36
CA GLY A 110 -11.32 6.99 0.82
C GLY A 110 -10.52 5.82 0.25
N TYR A 111 -9.26 6.04 -0.13
CA TYR A 111 -8.42 5.03 -0.78
C TYR A 111 -7.64 4.16 0.19
N ALA A 112 -7.42 4.64 1.39
CA ALA A 112 -6.77 3.90 2.46
C ALA A 112 -7.33 4.30 3.83
N ARG A 113 -7.19 3.42 4.80
CA ARG A 113 -7.39 3.77 6.20
C ARG A 113 -6.14 4.45 6.73
N VAL A 114 -6.27 5.68 7.21
CA VAL A 114 -5.20 6.38 7.92
C VAL A 114 -5.43 6.23 9.42
N GLY A 115 -4.41 5.83 10.15
CA GLY A 115 -4.54 5.61 11.59
C GLY A 115 -3.22 5.62 12.34
N THR A 116 -3.29 5.30 13.61
CA THR A 116 -2.15 5.07 14.48
C THR A 116 -1.86 3.58 14.59
N LEU A 117 -0.74 3.19 15.20
CA LEU A 117 -0.47 1.78 15.50
C LEU A 117 -1.21 1.39 16.80
N ASP A 118 -2.53 1.47 16.74
CA ASP A 118 -3.43 1.02 17.80
C ASP A 118 -4.08 -0.30 17.39
N ARG A 119 -4.15 -1.25 18.35
CA ARG A 119 -4.70 -2.58 18.10
C ARG A 119 -6.14 -2.53 17.60
N GLN A 120 -6.98 -1.71 18.22
CA GLN A 120 -8.41 -1.67 17.90
C GLN A 120 -8.64 -1.05 16.52
N GLU A 121 -7.86 -0.04 16.15
CA GLU A 121 -7.93 0.57 14.82
C GLU A 121 -7.55 -0.44 13.73
N ILE A 122 -6.48 -1.22 13.96
CA ILE A 122 -6.03 -2.25 13.01
C ILE A 122 -7.07 -3.38 12.91
N VAL A 123 -7.60 -3.87 14.02
CA VAL A 123 -8.65 -4.91 14.02
C VAL A 123 -9.90 -4.43 13.28
N ASN A 124 -10.36 -3.22 13.55
CA ASN A 124 -11.52 -2.65 12.85
C ASN A 124 -11.30 -2.56 11.34
N TRP A 125 -10.10 -2.15 10.91
CA TRP A 125 -9.75 -2.14 9.49
C TRP A 125 -9.67 -3.54 8.90
N LEU A 126 -9.07 -4.50 9.59
CA LEU A 126 -8.99 -5.89 9.13
C LEU A 126 -10.37 -6.50 8.87
N GLU A 127 -11.35 -6.22 9.74
CA GLU A 127 -12.67 -6.83 9.71
C GLU A 127 -13.67 -6.11 8.80
N ARG A 128 -13.54 -4.79 8.59
CA ARG A 128 -14.60 -3.96 8.01
C ARG A 128 -14.23 -3.31 6.68
N ASP A 129 -12.97 -2.95 6.52
CA ASP A 129 -12.58 -2.17 5.36
C ASP A 129 -12.25 -3.08 4.16
N GLY A 130 -12.75 -2.72 2.99
CA GLY A 130 -12.39 -3.32 1.71
C GLY A 130 -11.17 -2.64 1.09
N GLY A 131 -10.77 -3.15 -0.06
CA GLY A 131 -9.75 -2.53 -0.91
C GLY A 131 -10.37 -1.53 -1.90
N VAL A 132 -9.52 -0.67 -2.44
CA VAL A 132 -9.85 0.21 -3.57
C VAL A 132 -8.93 -0.13 -4.73
N HIS A 133 -9.51 -0.43 -5.86
CA HIS A 133 -8.77 -0.63 -7.10
C HIS A 133 -8.81 0.65 -7.93
N VAL A 134 -7.64 1.18 -8.25
CA VAL A 134 -7.48 2.32 -9.14
C VAL A 134 -6.80 1.86 -10.43
N ASP A 135 -7.51 1.97 -11.54
CA ASP A 135 -6.95 1.65 -12.84
C ASP A 135 -6.43 2.93 -13.50
N TYR A 136 -5.11 3.02 -13.60
CA TYR A 136 -4.41 4.13 -14.23
C TYR A 136 -4.18 3.84 -15.71
N PRO A 137 -4.33 4.83 -16.60
CA PRO A 137 -3.94 4.69 -17.99
C PRO A 137 -2.41 4.46 -18.09
N PRO A 138 -1.91 3.92 -19.21
CA PRO A 138 -0.47 3.77 -19.43
C PRO A 138 0.19 5.14 -19.70
N VAL A 139 0.35 5.93 -18.64
CA VAL A 139 0.83 7.33 -18.67
C VAL A 139 2.13 7.47 -19.47
N HIS A 140 3.04 6.50 -19.34
CA HIS A 140 4.33 6.52 -20.04
C HIS A 140 4.17 6.46 -21.57
N GLU A 141 3.21 5.71 -22.10
CA GLU A 141 2.91 5.63 -23.54
C GLU A 141 2.33 6.96 -24.04
N HIS A 142 1.33 7.47 -23.35
CA HIS A 142 0.72 8.76 -23.71
C HIS A 142 1.72 9.92 -23.61
N LEU A 143 2.60 9.89 -22.62
CA LEU A 143 3.64 10.92 -22.48
C LEU A 143 4.67 10.82 -23.62
N ALA A 144 5.10 9.60 -23.98
CA ALA A 144 6.00 9.39 -25.10
C ALA A 144 5.39 9.88 -26.42
N GLU A 145 4.14 9.52 -26.69
CA GLU A 145 3.41 10.00 -27.86
C GLU A 145 3.32 11.53 -27.88
N TRP A 146 2.98 12.14 -26.77
CA TRP A 146 2.87 13.60 -26.64
C TRP A 146 4.23 14.29 -26.87
N LEU A 147 5.32 13.74 -26.37
CA LEU A 147 6.68 14.28 -26.58
C LEU A 147 7.12 14.24 -28.06
N LEU A 148 6.62 13.29 -28.84
CA LEU A 148 6.96 13.13 -30.26
C LEU A 148 6.11 14.01 -31.18
N GLN A 149 5.06 14.66 -30.70
CA GLN A 149 4.22 15.54 -31.50
C GLN A 149 4.90 16.90 -31.75
N GLU A 150 4.86 17.38 -32.99
CA GLU A 150 5.37 18.72 -33.34
C GLU A 150 4.52 19.83 -32.72
N ASN A 151 3.17 19.69 -32.78
CA ASN A 151 2.19 20.60 -32.18
C ASN A 151 1.60 19.99 -30.93
N ARG A 152 2.35 20.00 -29.83
CA ARG A 152 1.92 19.42 -28.56
C ARG A 152 0.78 20.21 -27.94
N LEU A 153 -0.21 19.51 -27.43
CA LEU A 153 -1.20 20.10 -26.53
C LEU A 153 -0.51 20.67 -25.28
N PRO A 154 -1.07 21.69 -24.64
CA PRO A 154 -0.62 22.10 -23.30
C PRO A 154 -0.57 20.92 -22.34
N VAL A 155 0.41 20.91 -21.43
CA VAL A 155 0.58 19.81 -20.49
C VAL A 155 -0.65 19.64 -19.56
N GLU A 156 -1.34 20.72 -19.29
CA GLU A 156 -2.58 20.75 -18.52
C GLU A 156 -3.70 19.96 -19.22
N ASP A 157 -3.82 20.07 -20.52
CA ASP A 157 -4.81 19.36 -21.33
C ASP A 157 -4.47 17.85 -21.40
N LEU A 158 -3.17 17.52 -21.54
CA LEU A 158 -2.73 16.13 -21.45
C LEU A 158 -3.05 15.54 -20.07
N ALA A 159 -2.75 16.28 -19.00
CA ALA A 159 -3.05 15.85 -17.65
C ALA A 159 -4.54 15.62 -17.43
N ALA A 160 -5.38 16.59 -17.84
CA ALA A 160 -6.84 16.48 -17.74
C ALA A 160 -7.38 15.25 -18.50
N ARG A 161 -6.86 15.01 -19.73
CA ARG A 161 -7.20 13.83 -20.52
C ARG A 161 -6.80 12.52 -19.79
N LEU A 162 -5.60 12.44 -19.25
CA LEU A 162 -5.13 11.24 -18.54
C LEU A 162 -5.95 10.97 -17.27
N TRP A 163 -6.27 12.01 -16.50
CA TRP A 163 -7.12 11.88 -15.33
C TRP A 163 -8.54 11.44 -15.67
N SER A 164 -9.08 11.83 -16.82
CA SER A 164 -10.41 11.38 -17.27
C SER A 164 -10.47 9.88 -17.60
N LEU A 165 -9.32 9.23 -17.80
CA LEU A 165 -9.22 7.79 -18.08
C LEU A 165 -9.05 6.95 -16.81
N VAL A 166 -8.79 7.58 -15.66
CA VAL A 166 -8.65 6.87 -14.37
C VAL A 166 -10.01 6.36 -13.94
N THR A 167 -10.07 5.08 -13.59
CA THR A 167 -11.28 4.48 -13.00
C THR A 167 -11.00 3.96 -11.60
N VAL A 168 -11.98 4.11 -10.71
CA VAL A 168 -11.90 3.72 -9.30
C VAL A 168 -13.07 2.82 -8.96
N ARG A 169 -12.79 1.72 -8.26
CA ARG A 169 -13.82 0.78 -7.79
C ARG A 169 -13.45 0.19 -6.43
N ASN A 170 -14.43 -0.02 -5.57
CA ASN A 170 -14.28 -0.78 -4.35
C ASN A 170 -14.25 -2.28 -4.67
N VAL A 171 -13.40 -3.03 -3.96
CA VAL A 171 -13.19 -4.47 -4.14
C VAL A 171 -13.15 -5.20 -2.81
#